data_74370bea1e14f3f99883db89a1f01ae3
#
_entry.id   74370bea1e14f3f99883db89a1f01ae3
#
_cell.length_a   1.000
_cell.length_b   1.000
_cell.length_c   1.000
_cell.angle_alpha   90.00
_cell.angle_beta   90.00
_cell.angle_gamma   90.00
#
_symmetry.space_group_name_H-M   'P 1'
#
loop_
_entity.id
_entity.type
_entity.pdbx_description
1 polymer ?
#
loop_
_entity_poly.entity_id
_entity_poly.type
_entity_poly.pdbx_seq_one_letter_code
_entity_poly.pdbx_strand_id
1 'polypeptide(L)'
;MPRRILVLFAHPTIHRSEANRAMLRAMEGLEGITLVDLYGEYPTMEIDIDREQGRLREHDVVVFMFPLYWYSTPAILKEWQDLVLEYGFAYGEQGTALAGKVFFCAMTAGAREQSYSADGLNHYTLNELLQPLEQTARLCGMHYLPPFPLFGARTALEEGRAERHAGDWRRLLEALRDDSLDLAAASRQSRLNENLDELLGVGA
;
A
#
# COMPACT_ATOMS: atom_id res chain seq x y z
N MET A 1 -12.10 7.80 17.09
CA MET A 1 -12.76 6.54 16.66
C MET A 1 -11.73 5.75 15.88
N PRO A 2 -11.74 4.41 15.93
CA PRO A 2 -10.84 3.62 15.11
C PRO A 2 -10.99 3.99 13.63
N ARG A 3 -9.88 4.09 12.91
CA ARG A 3 -9.88 4.33 11.45
C ARG A 3 -10.27 3.08 10.70
N ARG A 4 -10.98 3.24 9.60
CA ARG A 4 -11.28 2.15 8.65
C ARG A 4 -10.22 2.14 7.55
N ILE A 5 -9.66 0.98 7.28
CA ILE A 5 -8.56 0.80 6.33
C ILE A 5 -9.04 -0.04 5.13
N LEU A 6 -8.89 0.50 3.94
CA LEU A 6 -9.12 -0.19 2.67
C LEU A 6 -7.79 -0.66 2.09
N VAL A 7 -7.63 -1.96 1.93
CA VAL A 7 -6.47 -2.55 1.26
C VAL A 7 -6.91 -3.04 -0.13
N LEU A 8 -6.48 -2.34 -1.17
CA LEU A 8 -6.66 -2.75 -2.55
C LEU A 8 -5.49 -3.64 -2.96
N PHE A 9 -5.75 -4.92 -2.99
CA PHE A 9 -4.75 -5.94 -3.32
C PHE A 9 -4.78 -6.27 -4.81
N ALA A 10 -3.62 -6.24 -5.46
CA ALA A 10 -3.48 -6.54 -6.87
C ALA A 10 -2.29 -7.46 -7.15
N HIS A 11 -2.54 -8.77 -7.20
CA HIS A 11 -1.51 -9.75 -7.56
C HIS A 11 -2.02 -10.74 -8.61
N PRO A 12 -1.52 -10.71 -9.87
CA PRO A 12 -2.08 -11.51 -10.96
C PRO A 12 -1.91 -13.02 -10.77
N THR A 13 -1.00 -13.46 -9.91
CA THR A 13 -0.69 -14.88 -9.66
C THR A 13 -0.37 -15.12 -8.18
N ILE A 14 -1.31 -14.76 -7.29
CA ILE A 14 -1.11 -14.81 -5.83
C ILE A 14 -0.67 -16.20 -5.33
N HIS A 15 -1.12 -17.28 -5.96
CA HIS A 15 -0.74 -18.64 -5.60
C HIS A 15 0.77 -18.92 -5.73
N ARG A 16 1.52 -18.05 -6.43
CA ARG A 16 2.97 -18.11 -6.61
C ARG A 16 3.75 -17.18 -5.67
N SER A 17 3.08 -16.43 -4.80
CA SER A 17 3.71 -15.43 -3.95
C SER A 17 3.53 -15.75 -2.48
N GLU A 18 4.49 -16.42 -1.88
CA GLU A 18 4.46 -16.73 -0.44
C GLU A 18 4.52 -15.45 0.41
N ALA A 19 5.30 -14.46 0.01
CA ALA A 19 5.44 -13.19 0.74
C ALA A 19 4.10 -12.44 0.81
N ASN A 20 3.40 -12.26 -0.33
CA ASN A 20 2.09 -11.61 -0.32
C ASN A 20 1.05 -12.46 0.44
N ARG A 21 1.10 -13.79 0.32
CA ARG A 21 0.21 -14.68 1.10
C ARG A 21 0.44 -14.55 2.61
N ALA A 22 1.68 -14.41 3.06
CA ALA A 22 1.99 -14.16 4.47
C ALA A 22 1.39 -12.83 4.94
N MET A 23 1.50 -11.76 4.16
CA MET A 23 0.87 -10.47 4.47
C MET A 23 -0.66 -10.56 4.50
N LEU A 24 -1.29 -11.31 3.57
CA LEU A 24 -2.74 -11.53 3.58
C LEU A 24 -3.19 -12.27 4.84
N ARG A 25 -2.50 -13.37 5.21
CA ARG A 25 -2.78 -14.11 6.45
C ARG A 25 -2.64 -13.23 7.70
N ALA A 26 -1.68 -12.32 7.72
CA ALA A 26 -1.46 -11.42 8.85
C ALA A 26 -2.62 -10.43 9.07
N MET A 27 -3.45 -10.20 8.07
CA MET A 27 -4.66 -9.35 8.18
C MET A 27 -5.90 -10.13 8.66
N GLU A 28 -5.85 -11.47 8.66
CA GLU A 28 -6.99 -12.27 9.07
C GLU A 28 -7.40 -11.97 10.52
N GLY A 29 -8.70 -11.76 10.71
CA GLY A 29 -9.27 -11.44 12.02
C GLY A 29 -9.04 -10.01 12.52
N LEU A 30 -8.41 -9.13 11.72
CA LEU A 30 -8.32 -7.71 12.05
C LEU A 30 -9.63 -6.99 11.73
N GLU A 31 -10.31 -6.50 12.76
CA GLU A 31 -11.48 -5.63 12.58
C GLU A 31 -11.05 -4.27 12.00
N GLY A 32 -11.94 -3.63 11.25
CA GLY A 32 -11.72 -2.31 10.64
C GLY A 32 -10.87 -2.34 9.36
N ILE A 33 -10.45 -3.53 8.90
CA ILE A 33 -9.71 -3.71 7.65
C ILE A 33 -10.65 -4.31 6.59
N THR A 34 -10.75 -3.64 5.46
CA THR A 34 -11.44 -4.14 4.26
C THR A 34 -10.40 -4.53 3.22
N LEU A 35 -10.27 -5.81 2.93
CA LEU A 35 -9.42 -6.33 1.86
C LEU A 35 -10.24 -6.52 0.58
N VAL A 36 -9.79 -5.97 -0.53
CA VAL A 36 -10.34 -6.17 -1.87
C VAL A 36 -9.26 -6.75 -2.76
N ASP A 37 -9.42 -8.02 -3.15
CA ASP A 37 -8.59 -8.62 -4.20
C ASP A 37 -9.14 -8.20 -5.56
N LEU A 38 -8.48 -7.24 -6.20
CA LEU A 38 -8.96 -6.66 -7.47
C LEU A 38 -9.02 -7.70 -8.60
N TYR A 39 -8.07 -8.64 -8.67
CA TYR A 39 -8.13 -9.71 -9.69
C TYR A 39 -9.22 -10.73 -9.40
N GLY A 40 -9.52 -10.99 -8.12
CA GLY A 40 -10.63 -11.85 -7.72
C GLY A 40 -12.00 -11.19 -7.91
N GLU A 41 -12.10 -9.90 -7.60
CA GLU A 41 -13.34 -9.12 -7.73
C GLU A 41 -13.69 -8.81 -9.19
N TYR A 42 -12.66 -8.49 -10.01
CA TYR A 42 -12.80 -8.03 -11.41
C TYR A 42 -11.99 -8.89 -12.38
N PRO A 43 -12.33 -10.18 -12.55
CA PRO A 43 -11.56 -11.10 -13.40
C PRO A 43 -11.59 -10.72 -14.88
N THR A 44 -12.59 -9.93 -15.33
CA THR A 44 -12.71 -9.38 -16.68
C THR A 44 -12.16 -7.96 -16.82
N MET A 45 -11.59 -7.39 -15.75
CA MET A 45 -11.13 -6.00 -15.68
C MET A 45 -12.26 -4.94 -15.78
N GLU A 46 -13.53 -5.36 -15.71
CA GLU A 46 -14.69 -4.46 -15.69
C GLU A 46 -14.96 -3.96 -14.26
N ILE A 47 -14.30 -2.85 -13.91
CA ILE A 47 -14.33 -2.29 -12.56
C ILE A 47 -15.66 -1.56 -12.33
N ASP A 48 -16.35 -1.89 -11.25
CA ASP A 48 -17.55 -1.19 -10.77
C ASP A 48 -17.14 0.11 -10.05
N ILE A 49 -17.18 1.20 -10.78
CA ILE A 49 -16.73 2.53 -10.34
C ILE A 49 -17.51 3.00 -9.11
N ASP A 50 -18.84 2.91 -9.13
CA ASP A 50 -19.69 3.37 -8.03
C ASP A 50 -19.40 2.60 -6.74
N ARG A 51 -19.21 1.31 -6.84
CA ARG A 51 -18.86 0.44 -5.71
C ARG A 51 -17.50 0.80 -5.12
N GLU A 52 -16.48 1.02 -5.97
CA GLU A 52 -15.14 1.38 -5.52
C GLU A 52 -15.11 2.79 -4.93
N GLN A 53 -15.80 3.74 -5.51
CA GLN A 53 -15.97 5.08 -4.94
C GLN A 53 -16.72 5.03 -3.60
N GLY A 54 -17.72 4.16 -3.47
CA GLY A 54 -18.40 3.88 -2.20
C GLY A 54 -17.43 3.41 -1.12
N ARG A 55 -16.59 2.42 -1.45
CA ARG A 55 -15.53 1.92 -0.56
C ARG A 55 -14.57 3.03 -0.15
N LEU A 56 -14.13 3.84 -1.10
CA LEU A 56 -13.24 4.97 -0.81
C LEU A 56 -13.87 5.98 0.16
N ARG A 57 -15.17 6.29 0.02
CA ARG A 57 -15.86 7.20 0.95
C ARG A 57 -15.90 6.67 2.37
N GLU A 58 -16.05 5.37 2.52
CA GLU A 58 -16.25 4.71 3.81
C GLU A 58 -14.96 4.48 4.62
N HIS A 59 -13.78 4.68 4.04
CA HIS A 59 -12.50 4.37 4.68
C HIS A 59 -11.65 5.63 4.86
N ASP A 60 -10.83 5.64 5.91
CA ASP A 60 -9.94 6.76 6.28
C ASP A 60 -8.52 6.56 5.76
N VAL A 61 -8.13 5.32 5.56
CA VAL A 61 -6.82 4.92 5.06
C VAL A 61 -7.00 4.06 3.82
N VAL A 62 -6.25 4.35 2.77
CA VAL A 62 -6.23 3.57 1.52
C VAL A 62 -4.83 3.02 1.30
N VAL A 63 -4.72 1.73 1.10
CA VAL A 63 -3.46 1.05 0.85
C VAL A 63 -3.50 0.35 -0.50
N PHE A 64 -2.51 0.62 -1.35
CA PHE A 64 -2.25 -0.20 -2.52
C PHE A 64 -1.27 -1.31 -2.15
N MET A 65 -1.72 -2.56 -2.19
CA MET A 65 -0.89 -3.73 -1.88
C MET A 65 -0.63 -4.53 -3.16
N PHE A 66 0.65 -4.55 -3.62
CA PHE A 66 0.99 -5.13 -4.93
C PHE A 66 2.45 -5.56 -5.06
N PRO A 67 2.79 -6.47 -5.99
CA PRO A 67 4.16 -6.70 -6.41
C PRO A 67 4.62 -5.60 -7.36
N LEU A 68 5.82 -5.07 -7.15
CA LEU A 68 6.43 -4.07 -8.04
C LEU A 68 6.86 -4.76 -9.35
N TYR A 69 5.99 -4.74 -10.35
CA TYR A 69 6.24 -5.31 -11.65
C TYR A 69 6.64 -4.23 -12.65
N TRP A 70 7.81 -4.44 -13.28
CA TRP A 70 8.34 -3.47 -14.24
C TRP A 70 8.32 -2.04 -13.71
N TYR A 71 8.74 -1.91 -12.44
CA TYR A 71 8.87 -0.62 -11.72
C TYR A 71 7.54 0.12 -11.49
N SER A 72 6.40 -0.57 -11.63
CA SER A 72 5.06 0.01 -11.52
C SER A 72 4.08 -0.96 -10.88
N THR A 73 2.79 -0.60 -10.91
CA THR A 73 1.68 -1.42 -10.44
C THR A 73 1.29 -2.49 -11.45
N PRO A 74 0.67 -3.61 -11.03
CA PRO A 74 -0.04 -4.51 -11.93
C PRO A 74 -1.15 -3.78 -12.71
N ALA A 75 -1.46 -4.26 -13.91
CA ALA A 75 -2.35 -3.59 -14.85
C ALA A 75 -3.72 -3.21 -14.25
N ILE A 76 -4.36 -4.15 -13.52
CA ILE A 76 -5.68 -3.90 -12.92
C ILE A 76 -5.68 -2.74 -11.93
N LEU A 77 -4.59 -2.53 -11.20
CA LEU A 77 -4.49 -1.42 -10.25
C LEU A 77 -4.31 -0.08 -10.96
N LYS A 78 -3.70 -0.08 -12.15
CA LYS A 78 -3.65 1.12 -12.99
C LYS A 78 -5.01 1.41 -13.62
N GLU A 79 -5.69 0.39 -14.14
CA GLU A 79 -7.06 0.50 -14.65
C GLU A 79 -8.02 1.02 -13.56
N TRP A 80 -7.90 0.48 -12.35
CA TRP A 80 -8.67 0.96 -11.20
C TRP A 80 -8.43 2.46 -10.93
N GLN A 81 -7.17 2.93 -10.97
CA GLN A 81 -6.86 4.35 -10.76
C GLN A 81 -7.48 5.22 -11.84
N ASP A 82 -7.38 4.81 -13.11
CA ASP A 82 -7.87 5.59 -14.25
C ASP A 82 -9.39 5.71 -14.28
N LEU A 83 -10.09 4.69 -13.83
CA LEU A 83 -11.56 4.66 -13.85
C LEU A 83 -12.18 5.24 -12.57
N VAL A 84 -11.64 4.92 -11.40
CA VAL A 84 -12.27 5.24 -10.11
C VAL A 84 -11.95 6.66 -9.63
N LEU A 85 -10.72 7.15 -9.93
CA LEU A 85 -10.28 8.47 -9.50
C LEU A 85 -10.72 9.56 -10.48
N GLU A 86 -12.04 9.73 -10.64
CA GLU A 86 -12.63 10.65 -11.58
C GLU A 86 -12.56 12.12 -11.13
N TYR A 87 -12.61 13.03 -12.12
CA TYR A 87 -12.84 14.44 -11.88
C TYR A 87 -14.20 14.68 -11.20
N GLY A 88 -14.23 15.54 -10.19
CA GLY A 88 -15.44 15.81 -9.40
C GLY A 88 -15.68 14.80 -8.27
N PHE A 89 -14.94 13.69 -8.24
CA PHE A 89 -14.89 12.74 -7.12
C PHE A 89 -13.57 12.83 -6.35
N ALA A 90 -12.49 12.46 -7.01
CA ALA A 90 -11.16 12.35 -6.38
C ALA A 90 -10.38 13.66 -6.42
N TYR A 91 -10.58 14.47 -7.44
CA TYR A 91 -9.89 15.74 -7.65
C TYR A 91 -10.76 16.73 -8.42
N GLY A 92 -10.26 17.97 -8.58
CA GLY A 92 -10.99 19.06 -9.23
C GLY A 92 -11.84 19.85 -8.26
N GLU A 93 -12.65 20.81 -8.79
CA GLU A 93 -13.32 21.84 -7.99
C GLU A 93 -14.28 21.29 -6.91
N GLN A 94 -14.93 20.14 -7.16
CA GLN A 94 -15.82 19.46 -6.21
C GLN A 94 -15.30 18.09 -5.75
N GLY A 95 -14.14 17.65 -6.28
CA GLY A 95 -13.56 16.34 -6.04
C GLY A 95 -12.78 16.28 -4.74
N THR A 96 -13.47 16.21 -3.62
CA THR A 96 -12.87 16.22 -2.26
C THR A 96 -13.06 14.92 -1.49
N ALA A 97 -13.58 13.87 -2.13
CA ALA A 97 -13.92 12.63 -1.45
C ALA A 97 -12.73 11.92 -0.78
N LEU A 98 -11.50 12.20 -1.25
CA LEU A 98 -10.27 11.62 -0.73
C LEU A 98 -9.46 12.60 0.15
N ALA A 99 -9.86 13.84 0.24
CA ALA A 99 -9.13 14.87 0.99
C ALA A 99 -8.93 14.46 2.45
N GLY A 100 -7.68 14.55 2.93
CA GLY A 100 -7.31 14.21 4.30
C GLY A 100 -7.18 12.73 4.63
N LYS A 101 -7.53 11.81 3.71
CA LYS A 101 -7.31 10.38 3.91
C LYS A 101 -5.81 10.04 3.84
N VAL A 102 -5.41 9.03 4.57
CA VAL A 102 -4.03 8.51 4.51
C VAL A 102 -3.89 7.56 3.33
N PHE A 103 -2.79 7.68 2.59
CA PHE A 103 -2.47 6.77 1.49
C PHE A 103 -1.02 6.32 1.53
N PHE A 104 -0.78 5.04 1.30
CA PHE A 104 0.56 4.49 1.07
C PHE A 104 0.53 3.19 0.26
N CYS A 105 1.72 2.74 -0.16
CA CYS A 105 1.91 1.51 -0.91
C CYS A 105 2.60 0.45 -0.05
N ALA A 106 1.98 -0.74 0.09
CA ALA A 106 2.61 -1.93 0.64
C ALA A 106 2.99 -2.85 -0.53
N MET A 107 4.28 -3.14 -0.70
CA MET A 107 4.72 -3.82 -1.91
C MET A 107 5.80 -4.85 -1.71
N THR A 108 5.85 -5.81 -2.63
CA THR A 108 6.96 -6.76 -2.73
C THR A 108 7.80 -6.49 -3.97
N ALA A 109 9.12 -6.53 -3.82
CA ALA A 109 10.06 -6.32 -4.91
C ALA A 109 10.99 -7.53 -5.05
N GLY A 110 11.22 -8.00 -6.27
CA GLY A 110 12.05 -9.17 -6.53
C GLY A 110 13.54 -8.93 -6.31
N ALA A 111 14.04 -7.73 -6.58
CA ALA A 111 15.42 -7.34 -6.34
C ALA A 111 15.66 -6.96 -4.87
N ARG A 112 16.92 -7.06 -4.43
CA ARG A 112 17.34 -6.62 -3.10
C ARG A 112 17.35 -5.09 -3.01
N GLU A 113 17.30 -4.57 -1.79
CA GLU A 113 17.25 -3.13 -1.51
C GLU A 113 18.37 -2.33 -2.20
N GLN A 114 19.61 -2.84 -2.17
CA GLN A 114 20.76 -2.16 -2.77
C GLN A 114 20.61 -1.92 -4.29
N SER A 115 19.70 -2.66 -4.94
CA SER A 115 19.41 -2.45 -6.36
C SER A 115 18.62 -1.16 -6.62
N TYR A 116 17.98 -0.60 -5.59
CA TYR A 116 17.12 0.61 -5.69
C TYR A 116 17.87 1.85 -5.18
N SER A 117 18.94 2.18 -5.86
CA SER A 117 19.74 3.39 -5.61
C SER A 117 20.31 3.92 -6.93
N ALA A 118 20.84 5.14 -6.94
CA ALA A 118 21.44 5.74 -8.13
C ALA A 118 22.59 4.89 -8.69
N ASP A 119 23.40 4.27 -7.81
CA ASP A 119 24.52 3.40 -8.18
C ASP A 119 24.13 1.93 -8.24
N GLY A 120 22.88 1.59 -7.94
CA GLY A 120 22.35 0.23 -7.97
C GLY A 120 21.90 -0.20 -9.37
N LEU A 121 21.55 -1.48 -9.50
CA LEU A 121 21.12 -2.08 -10.79
C LEU A 121 19.94 -1.35 -11.45
N ASN A 122 19.03 -0.80 -10.64
CA ASN A 122 17.83 -0.13 -11.14
C ASN A 122 18.03 1.37 -11.40
N HIS A 123 19.15 1.98 -10.97
CA HIS A 123 19.50 3.38 -11.15
C HIS A 123 18.55 4.42 -10.51
N TYR A 124 17.49 3.96 -9.87
CA TYR A 124 16.48 4.76 -9.19
C TYR A 124 16.19 4.19 -7.81
N THR A 125 15.93 5.06 -6.86
CA THR A 125 15.39 4.67 -5.55
C THR A 125 13.94 4.19 -5.70
N LEU A 126 13.46 3.43 -4.72
CA LEU A 126 12.06 3.03 -4.71
C LEU A 126 11.11 4.25 -4.69
N ASN A 127 11.43 5.27 -3.92
CA ASN A 127 10.61 6.48 -3.82
C ASN A 127 10.53 7.23 -5.15
N GLU A 128 11.62 7.30 -5.93
CA GLU A 128 11.59 7.88 -7.28
C GLU A 128 10.67 7.09 -8.21
N LEU A 129 10.66 5.77 -8.14
CA LEU A 129 9.77 4.92 -8.93
C LEU A 129 8.30 5.08 -8.54
N LEU A 130 8.02 5.48 -7.29
CA LEU A 130 6.66 5.66 -6.77
C LEU A 130 6.13 7.11 -6.92
N GLN A 131 6.92 8.03 -7.46
CA GLN A 131 6.49 9.42 -7.66
C GLN A 131 5.13 9.58 -8.36
N PRO A 132 4.76 8.77 -9.37
CA PRO A 132 3.42 8.88 -9.97
C PRO A 132 2.29 8.62 -8.97
N LEU A 133 2.46 7.67 -8.04
CA LEU A 133 1.47 7.35 -7.01
C LEU A 133 1.43 8.43 -5.91
N GLU A 134 2.60 8.93 -5.52
CA GLU A 134 2.68 10.08 -4.60
C GLU A 134 2.00 11.31 -5.21
N GLN A 135 2.26 11.61 -6.49
CA GLN A 135 1.64 12.75 -7.18
C GLN A 135 0.12 12.58 -7.30
N THR A 136 -0.37 11.36 -7.54
CA THR A 136 -1.80 11.04 -7.53
C THR A 136 -2.41 11.32 -6.16
N ALA A 137 -1.78 10.84 -5.09
CA ALA A 137 -2.23 11.09 -3.72
C ALA A 137 -2.29 12.60 -3.41
N ARG A 138 -1.27 13.36 -3.79
CA ARG A 138 -1.20 14.81 -3.60
C ARG A 138 -2.31 15.53 -4.38
N LEU A 139 -2.56 15.16 -5.63
CA LEU A 139 -3.62 15.74 -6.45
C LEU A 139 -5.01 15.50 -5.83
N CYS A 140 -5.21 14.32 -5.24
CA CYS A 140 -6.46 13.94 -4.55
C CYS A 140 -6.56 14.50 -3.11
N GLY A 141 -5.57 15.28 -2.65
CA GLY A 141 -5.56 15.86 -1.30
C GLY A 141 -5.34 14.84 -0.18
N MET A 142 -4.83 13.66 -0.51
CA MET A 142 -4.51 12.62 0.47
C MET A 142 -3.18 12.91 1.18
N HIS A 143 -3.05 12.41 2.39
CA HIS A 143 -1.80 12.40 3.15
C HIS A 143 -0.97 11.18 2.74
N TYR A 144 0.04 11.40 1.90
CA TYR A 144 0.94 10.34 1.44
C TYR A 144 1.94 9.96 2.52
N LEU A 145 2.02 8.67 2.86
CA LEU A 145 3.08 8.11 3.69
C LEU A 145 4.09 7.34 2.83
N PRO A 146 5.35 7.23 3.30
CA PRO A 146 6.35 6.40 2.65
C PRO A 146 5.89 4.95 2.44
N PRO A 147 6.49 4.22 1.49
CA PRO A 147 6.10 2.85 1.21
C PRO A 147 6.46 1.88 2.35
N PHE A 148 5.78 0.72 2.34
CA PHE A 148 6.07 -0.44 3.18
C PHE A 148 6.57 -1.60 2.30
N PRO A 149 7.87 -1.64 1.91
CA PRO A 149 8.40 -2.61 0.95
C PRO A 149 8.95 -3.87 1.60
N LEU A 150 8.80 -5.02 0.91
CA LEU A 150 9.60 -6.22 1.11
C LEU A 150 10.52 -6.43 -0.10
N PHE A 151 11.80 -6.12 0.05
CA PHE A 151 12.81 -6.37 -0.96
C PHE A 151 13.29 -7.82 -0.97
N GLY A 152 13.77 -8.30 -2.13
CA GLY A 152 14.25 -9.67 -2.28
C GLY A 152 13.17 -10.71 -2.00
N ALA A 153 11.94 -10.47 -2.44
CA ALA A 153 10.78 -11.28 -2.12
C ALA A 153 10.91 -12.76 -2.53
N ARG A 154 11.78 -13.08 -3.50
CA ARG A 154 11.99 -14.45 -3.99
C ARG A 154 12.63 -15.37 -2.96
N THR A 155 13.50 -14.83 -2.09
CA THR A 155 14.21 -15.59 -1.05
C THR A 155 13.69 -15.27 0.36
N ALA A 156 12.73 -14.36 0.47
CA ALA A 156 12.28 -13.85 1.75
C ALA A 156 11.66 -14.90 2.67
N LEU A 157 11.00 -15.92 2.11
CA LEU A 157 10.44 -17.02 2.89
C LEU A 157 11.55 -17.89 3.50
N GLU A 158 12.50 -18.35 2.68
CA GLU A 158 13.62 -19.18 3.10
C GLU A 158 14.51 -18.49 4.16
N GLU A 159 14.64 -17.18 4.05
CA GLU A 159 15.39 -16.33 4.99
C GLU A 159 14.57 -15.90 6.22
N GLY A 160 13.32 -16.34 6.35
CA GLY A 160 12.40 -15.97 7.44
C GLY A 160 12.02 -14.49 7.47
N ARG A 161 12.30 -13.73 6.39
CA ARG A 161 11.97 -12.31 6.29
C ARG A 161 10.50 -12.08 5.95
N ALA A 162 9.87 -13.00 5.21
CA ALA A 162 8.47 -12.88 4.85
C ALA A 162 7.56 -12.87 6.08
N GLU A 163 7.82 -13.74 7.06
CA GLU A 163 7.02 -13.85 8.29
C GLU A 163 7.26 -12.64 9.21
N ARG A 164 8.51 -12.19 9.35
CA ARG A 164 8.79 -10.95 10.12
C ARG A 164 8.09 -9.74 9.50
N HIS A 165 8.19 -9.59 8.18
CA HIS A 165 7.54 -8.50 7.45
C HIS A 165 6.00 -8.55 7.57
N ALA A 166 5.42 -9.75 7.55
CA ALA A 166 3.99 -9.94 7.78
C ALA A 166 3.58 -9.58 9.22
N GLY A 167 4.42 -9.89 10.22
CA GLY A 167 4.23 -9.44 11.60
C GLY A 167 4.26 -7.91 11.72
N ASP A 168 5.25 -7.26 11.11
CA ASP A 168 5.37 -5.80 11.07
C ASP A 168 4.20 -5.14 10.32
N TRP A 169 3.75 -5.76 9.24
CA TRP A 169 2.57 -5.34 8.50
C TRP A 169 1.32 -5.32 9.39
N ARG A 170 1.08 -6.38 10.16
CA ARG A 170 -0.02 -6.46 11.11
C ARG A 170 0.04 -5.33 12.14
N ARG A 171 1.21 -5.11 12.75
CA ARG A 171 1.44 -4.07 13.76
C ARG A 171 1.19 -2.66 13.20
N LEU A 172 1.65 -2.41 11.96
CA LEU A 172 1.40 -1.13 11.28
C LEU A 172 -0.10 -0.89 11.06
N LEU A 173 -0.83 -1.90 10.58
CA LEU A 173 -2.28 -1.80 10.37
C LEU A 173 -3.04 -1.56 11.68
N GLU A 174 -2.66 -2.25 12.76
CA GLU A 174 -3.24 -2.06 14.09
C GLU A 174 -3.00 -0.63 14.57
N ALA A 175 -1.79 -0.10 14.45
CA ALA A 175 -1.46 1.26 14.85
C ALA A 175 -2.19 2.33 14.02
N LEU A 176 -2.33 2.11 12.71
CA LEU A 176 -3.11 2.99 11.83
C LEU A 176 -4.59 2.98 12.20
N ARG A 177 -5.17 1.77 12.42
CA ARG A 177 -6.56 1.60 12.83
C ARG A 177 -6.84 2.31 14.16
N ASP A 178 -5.96 2.12 15.13
CA ASP A 178 -6.14 2.62 16.50
C ASP A 178 -5.76 4.11 16.64
N ASP A 179 -5.39 4.75 15.52
CA ASP A 179 -4.94 6.16 15.45
C ASP A 179 -3.76 6.45 16.39
N SER A 180 -2.89 5.46 16.57
CA SER A 180 -1.73 5.54 17.48
C SER A 180 -0.41 5.79 16.75
N LEU A 181 -0.38 5.70 15.40
CA LEU A 181 0.80 6.01 14.60
C LEU A 181 1.00 7.53 14.51
N ASP A 182 2.18 8.03 14.88
CA ASP A 182 2.57 9.41 14.58
C ASP A 182 2.81 9.57 13.06
N LEU A 183 1.78 10.07 12.35
CA LEU A 183 1.83 10.27 10.90
C LEU A 183 2.92 11.27 10.50
N ALA A 184 3.21 12.27 11.34
CA ALA A 184 4.24 13.26 11.05
C ALA A 184 5.64 12.64 11.17
N ALA A 185 5.87 11.78 12.15
CA ALA A 185 7.11 11.01 12.28
C ALA A 185 7.24 9.99 11.12
N ALA A 186 6.15 9.27 10.80
CA ALA A 186 6.12 8.32 9.71
C ALA A 186 6.44 8.96 8.35
N SER A 187 5.91 10.16 8.05
CA SER A 187 6.15 10.88 6.81
C SER A 187 7.62 11.32 6.61
N ARG A 188 8.41 11.34 7.66
CA ARG A 188 9.85 11.68 7.59
C ARG A 188 10.76 10.49 7.31
N GLN A 189 10.24 9.27 7.36
CA GLN A 189 11.01 8.06 7.07
C GLN A 189 11.19 7.88 5.56
N SER A 190 12.18 7.10 5.15
CA SER A 190 12.31 6.68 3.74
C SER A 190 11.32 5.56 3.39
N ARG A 191 10.92 4.76 4.38
CA ARG A 191 9.93 3.67 4.33
C ARG A 191 9.36 3.39 5.72
N LEU A 192 8.12 2.92 5.81
CA LEU A 192 7.42 2.72 7.08
C LEU A 192 7.99 1.60 7.95
N ASN A 193 8.70 0.63 7.35
CA ASN A 193 9.31 -0.50 8.06
C ASN A 193 10.81 -0.36 8.30
N GLU A 194 11.36 0.83 8.18
CA GLU A 194 12.79 1.08 8.49
C GLU A 194 13.04 1.08 10.00
N ASN A 195 12.24 1.83 10.75
CA ASN A 195 12.31 1.97 12.19
C ASN A 195 10.91 1.80 12.82
N LEU A 196 10.22 0.69 12.48
CA LEU A 196 8.82 0.50 12.86
C LEU A 196 8.63 0.50 14.38
N ASP A 197 9.54 -0.10 15.16
CA ASP A 197 9.45 -0.14 16.62
C ASP A 197 9.46 1.27 17.22
N GLU A 198 10.31 2.15 16.70
CA GLU A 198 10.37 3.56 17.13
C GLU A 198 9.07 4.28 16.74
N LEU A 199 8.57 4.08 15.51
CA LEU A 199 7.30 4.68 15.07
C LEU A 199 6.09 4.22 15.89
N LEU A 200 6.14 3.00 16.41
CA LEU A 200 5.07 2.41 17.24
C LEU A 200 5.27 2.68 18.75
N GLY A 201 6.35 3.38 19.15
CA GLY A 201 6.65 3.65 20.54
C GLY A 201 7.01 2.40 21.36
N VAL A 202 7.47 1.34 20.71
CA VAL A 202 7.91 0.10 21.34
C VAL A 202 9.42 0.19 21.51
N GLY A 203 9.88 0.61 22.72
CA GLY A 203 11.33 0.69 22.98
C GLY A 203 11.78 1.94 23.70
N ALA A 204 10.86 2.70 24.30
CA ALA A 204 11.16 3.81 25.23
C ALA A 204 11.02 3.35 26.68
#